data_5b53824aa08875df4fc33dcaf9626348
#
_entry.id   5b53824aa08875df4fc33dcaf9626348
#
_cell.length_a   1.000
_cell.length_b   1.000
_cell.length_c   1.000
_cell.angle_alpha   90.00
_cell.angle_beta   90.00
_cell.angle_gamma   90.00
#
_symmetry.space_group_name_H-M   'P 1'
#
loop_
_entity.id
_entity.type
_entity.pdbx_description
1 polymer ?
#
loop_
_entity_poly.entity_id
_entity_poly.type
_entity_poly.pdbx_seq_one_letter_code
_entity_poly.pdbx_strand_id
1 'polypeptide(L)'
;VIILQEIRFQNFLSTGNLFTKIKLNDTKTTLICGSNGSGKSTVMDAICFVLFNKPFRKINKPQLVNSITNKNMLTEIDFSVNGVPYMVRRGIKPAVFEIYCNGKFLNQSADNRDFQEILESNILKMNYKTFCQIVILGSANFTPFMQLPAAARRNIIEDLLDIQVFSVMNNLLKDKVANNKTELQELEHSISLCKKAI
;
A
#
# COMPACT_ATOMS: atom_id res chain seq x y z
N VAL A 1 6.54 -12.78 -8.42
CA VAL A 1 7.69 -12.25 -7.64
C VAL A 1 7.87 -10.79 -7.99
N ILE A 2 7.97 -9.90 -6.97
CA ILE A 2 8.26 -8.47 -7.14
C ILE A 2 9.75 -8.26 -6.88
N ILE A 3 10.44 -7.57 -7.80
CA ILE A 3 11.85 -7.22 -7.66
C ILE A 3 11.97 -5.70 -7.82
N LEU A 4 12.35 -5.02 -6.74
CA LEU A 4 12.66 -3.58 -6.77
C LEU A 4 14.06 -3.41 -7.37
N GLN A 5 14.20 -2.54 -8.38
CA GLN A 5 15.44 -2.38 -9.14
C GLN A 5 16.19 -1.10 -8.78
N GLU A 6 15.57 0.05 -8.96
CA GLU A 6 16.20 1.34 -8.68
C GLU A 6 15.18 2.32 -8.12
N ILE A 7 15.59 3.09 -7.11
CA ILE A 7 14.83 4.23 -6.58
C ILE A 7 15.56 5.53 -6.89
N ARG A 8 14.86 6.53 -7.39
CA ARG A 8 15.36 7.87 -7.67
C ARG A 8 14.49 8.91 -6.98
N PHE A 9 15.08 9.90 -6.37
CA PHE A 9 14.35 10.99 -5.75
C PHE A 9 15.14 12.29 -5.73
N GLN A 10 14.43 13.41 -5.80
CA GLN A 10 14.97 14.77 -5.72
C GLN A 10 14.04 15.66 -4.91
N ASN A 11 14.57 16.67 -4.25
CA ASN A 11 13.83 17.60 -3.39
C ASN A 11 12.93 16.88 -2.36
N PHE A 12 13.31 15.68 -1.97
CA PHE A 12 12.57 14.83 -1.04
C PHE A 12 13.22 14.93 0.35
N LEU A 13 12.49 15.45 1.35
CA LEU A 13 13.00 15.74 2.69
C LEU A 13 14.26 16.62 2.64
N SER A 14 15.41 16.12 3.08
CA SER A 14 16.68 16.83 3.10
C SER A 14 17.49 16.73 1.79
N THR A 15 17.00 16.02 0.77
CA THR A 15 17.74 15.86 -0.48
C THR A 15 17.58 17.09 -1.40
N GLY A 16 18.64 17.40 -2.15
CA GLY A 16 18.69 18.55 -3.03
C GLY A 16 17.99 18.34 -4.39
N ASN A 17 18.23 19.28 -5.31
CA ASN A 17 17.61 19.32 -6.63
C ASN A 17 18.23 18.34 -7.66
N LEU A 18 19.26 17.60 -7.28
CA LEU A 18 19.82 16.52 -8.09
C LEU A 18 19.19 15.19 -7.70
N PHE A 19 18.94 14.35 -8.69
CA PHE A 19 18.44 13.00 -8.43
C PHE A 19 19.46 12.18 -7.64
N THR A 20 19.07 11.76 -6.45
CA THR A 20 19.73 10.68 -5.72
C THR A 20 19.23 9.37 -6.30
N LYS A 21 20.14 8.54 -6.81
CA LYS A 21 19.84 7.25 -7.43
C LYS A 21 20.42 6.13 -6.59
N ILE A 22 19.61 5.12 -6.26
CA ILE A 22 20.02 3.98 -5.45
C ILE A 22 19.52 2.71 -6.13
N LYS A 23 20.46 1.87 -6.54
CA LYS A 23 20.16 0.54 -7.05
C LYS A 23 19.88 -0.41 -5.89
N LEU A 24 18.82 -1.20 -6.01
CA LEU A 24 18.30 -2.04 -4.94
C LEU A 24 18.59 -3.53 -5.15
N ASN A 25 18.94 -3.93 -6.38
CA ASN A 25 19.14 -5.34 -6.74
C ASN A 25 20.46 -5.65 -7.46
N ASP A 26 21.45 -4.76 -7.41
CA ASP A 26 22.79 -5.05 -8.00
C ASP A 26 23.50 -6.22 -7.30
N THR A 27 23.20 -6.44 -6.02
CA THR A 27 23.75 -7.52 -5.20
C THR A 27 22.66 -8.17 -4.35
N LYS A 28 22.90 -9.40 -3.87
CA LYS A 28 21.96 -10.11 -2.96
C LYS A 28 21.73 -9.35 -1.65
N THR A 29 22.70 -8.56 -1.22
CA THR A 29 22.63 -7.79 0.03
C THR A 29 23.34 -6.45 -0.17
N THR A 30 22.66 -5.35 0.13
CA THR A 30 23.20 -3.99 0.04
C THR A 30 23.24 -3.37 1.44
N LEU A 31 24.40 -2.92 1.88
CA LEU A 31 24.58 -2.19 3.14
C LEU A 31 24.60 -0.69 2.87
N ILE A 32 23.68 0.06 3.51
CA ILE A 32 23.63 1.53 3.44
C ILE A 32 24.19 2.09 4.75
N CYS A 33 25.42 2.62 4.71
CA CYS A 33 26.11 3.21 5.84
C CYS A 33 26.12 4.74 5.76
N GLY A 34 26.21 5.39 6.90
CA GLY A 34 26.31 6.85 7.00
C GLY A 34 26.09 7.33 8.43
N SER A 35 26.48 8.55 8.73
CA SER A 35 26.25 9.22 10.01
C SER A 35 24.74 9.41 10.29
N ASN A 36 24.38 9.73 11.54
CA ASN A 36 23.00 10.06 11.86
C ASN A 36 22.58 11.34 11.13
N GLY A 37 21.37 11.31 10.56
CA GLY A 37 20.88 12.42 9.72
C GLY A 37 21.28 12.36 8.23
N SER A 38 22.16 11.44 7.79
CA SER A 38 22.64 11.36 6.40
C SER A 38 21.59 10.91 5.37
N GLY A 39 20.37 10.62 5.80
CA GLY A 39 19.29 10.25 4.88
C GLY A 39 19.08 8.75 4.66
N LYS A 40 19.71 7.86 5.47
CA LYS A 40 19.52 6.40 5.34
C LYS A 40 18.05 5.97 5.35
N SER A 41 17.26 6.49 6.31
CA SER A 41 15.81 6.18 6.40
C SER A 41 14.96 6.90 5.33
N THR A 42 15.49 7.91 4.67
CA THR A 42 14.82 8.63 3.59
C THR A 42 14.53 7.73 2.39
N VAL A 43 15.37 6.72 2.17
CA VAL A 43 15.17 5.72 1.12
C VAL A 43 13.87 4.93 1.34
N MET A 44 13.61 4.50 2.58
CA MET A 44 12.38 3.79 2.94
C MET A 44 11.14 4.68 2.77
N ASP A 45 11.23 5.95 3.19
CA ASP A 45 10.15 6.90 2.98
C ASP A 45 9.88 7.15 1.50
N ALA A 46 10.92 7.25 0.66
CA ALA A 46 10.80 7.46 -0.77
C ALA A 46 10.12 6.25 -1.44
N ILE A 47 10.53 5.01 -1.11
CA ILE A 47 9.91 3.79 -1.64
C ILE A 47 8.43 3.72 -1.24
N CYS A 48 8.10 3.93 0.03
CA CYS A 48 6.72 3.92 0.48
C CYS A 48 5.89 5.05 -0.15
N PHE A 49 6.46 6.24 -0.27
CA PHE A 49 5.75 7.37 -0.87
C PHE A 49 5.45 7.15 -2.35
N VAL A 50 6.43 6.69 -3.14
CA VAL A 50 6.21 6.50 -4.58
C VAL A 50 5.19 5.40 -4.86
N LEU A 51 5.19 4.31 -4.10
CA LEU A 51 4.26 3.19 -4.29
C LEU A 51 2.88 3.46 -3.67
N PHE A 52 2.82 4.00 -2.45
CA PHE A 52 1.57 4.07 -1.67
C PHE A 52 1.11 5.48 -1.33
N ASN A 53 1.80 6.52 -1.82
CA ASN A 53 1.47 7.92 -1.52
C ASN A 53 1.52 8.26 -0.02
N LYS A 54 2.25 7.47 0.77
CA LYS A 54 2.44 7.62 2.22
C LYS A 54 3.90 7.31 2.57
N PRO A 55 4.60 8.16 3.35
CA PRO A 55 5.94 7.83 3.82
C PRO A 55 5.88 6.68 4.84
N PHE A 56 7.01 6.02 5.07
CA PHE A 56 7.13 4.98 6.09
C PHE A 56 7.05 5.56 7.51
N ARG A 57 7.75 6.66 7.75
CA ARG A 57 7.69 7.38 9.03
C ARG A 57 6.41 8.22 9.10
N LYS A 58 5.97 8.56 10.32
CA LYS A 58 4.82 9.44 10.58
C LYS A 58 5.17 10.91 10.24
N ILE A 59 5.29 11.21 8.96
CA ILE A 59 5.59 12.54 8.40
C ILE A 59 4.40 12.97 7.55
N ASN A 60 3.97 14.22 7.71
CA ASN A 60 2.90 14.77 6.88
C ASN A 60 3.39 15.04 5.44
N LYS A 61 2.52 14.81 4.45
CA LYS A 61 2.88 14.98 3.02
C LYS A 61 3.56 16.32 2.68
N PRO A 62 3.09 17.48 3.16
CA PRO A 62 3.76 18.75 2.86
C PRO A 62 5.21 18.80 3.33
N GLN A 63 5.55 18.09 4.40
CA GLN A 63 6.90 18.02 4.96
C GLN A 63 7.85 17.11 4.16
N LEU A 64 7.33 16.32 3.21
CA LEU A 64 8.14 15.52 2.30
C LEU A 64 8.88 16.38 1.28
N VAL A 65 8.34 17.55 0.96
CA VAL A 65 9.00 18.51 0.05
C VAL A 65 10.15 19.17 0.80
N ASN A 66 11.31 19.24 0.17
CA ASN A 66 12.48 19.91 0.73
C ASN A 66 12.12 21.35 1.12
N SER A 67 12.41 21.74 2.37
CA SER A 67 12.01 23.03 2.95
C SER A 67 12.74 24.23 2.31
N ILE A 68 13.91 24.01 1.71
CA ILE A 68 14.71 25.07 1.07
C ILE A 68 14.19 25.33 -0.35
N THR A 69 14.05 24.26 -1.16
CA THR A 69 13.61 24.39 -2.56
C THR A 69 12.10 24.59 -2.67
N ASN A 70 11.32 23.99 -1.78
CA ASN A 70 9.85 24.02 -1.66
C ASN A 70 9.09 23.76 -2.98
N LYS A 71 9.73 23.11 -3.94
CA LYS A 71 9.19 22.81 -5.28
C LYS A 71 9.86 21.58 -5.89
N ASN A 72 9.24 21.07 -6.96
CA ASN A 72 9.78 20.00 -7.82
C ASN A 72 10.23 18.75 -7.04
N MET A 73 9.47 18.37 -5.99
CA MET A 73 9.71 17.12 -5.33
C MET A 73 9.22 15.98 -6.23
N LEU A 74 10.12 15.06 -6.54
CA LEU A 74 9.86 13.94 -7.43
C LEU A 74 10.51 12.67 -6.90
N THR A 75 9.79 11.58 -6.98
CA THR A 75 10.27 10.22 -6.66
C THR A 75 9.90 9.29 -7.80
N GLU A 76 10.81 8.39 -8.16
CA GLU A 76 10.62 7.39 -9.22
C GLU A 76 11.14 6.05 -8.72
N ILE A 77 10.46 4.97 -9.05
CA ILE A 77 10.91 3.62 -8.76
C ILE A 77 10.74 2.72 -9.97
N ASP A 78 11.81 1.99 -10.30
CA ASP A 78 11.77 0.90 -11.27
C ASP A 78 11.68 -0.42 -10.52
N PHE A 79 10.77 -1.27 -10.96
CA PHE A 79 10.58 -2.62 -10.41
C PHE A 79 10.02 -3.55 -11.48
N SER A 80 10.11 -4.84 -11.25
CA SER A 80 9.46 -5.84 -12.10
C SER A 80 8.52 -6.73 -11.29
N VAL A 81 7.43 -7.13 -11.92
CA VAL A 81 6.47 -8.08 -11.37
C VAL A 81 6.36 -9.25 -12.34
N ASN A 82 6.75 -10.45 -11.89
CA ASN A 82 6.78 -11.67 -12.72
C ASN A 82 7.51 -11.46 -14.07
N GLY A 83 8.61 -10.68 -14.05
CA GLY A 83 9.41 -10.39 -15.25
C GLY A 83 8.92 -9.20 -16.09
N VAL A 84 7.74 -8.66 -15.82
CA VAL A 84 7.22 -7.46 -16.50
C VAL A 84 7.77 -6.20 -15.83
N PRO A 85 8.47 -5.32 -16.55
CA PRO A 85 9.02 -4.08 -15.96
C PRO A 85 7.96 -3.00 -15.81
N TYR A 86 7.98 -2.35 -14.66
CA TYR A 86 7.16 -1.20 -14.31
C TYR A 86 8.04 -0.05 -13.82
N MET A 87 7.58 1.17 -14.08
CA MET A 87 8.12 2.39 -13.47
C MET A 87 6.96 3.21 -12.91
N VAL A 88 7.08 3.64 -11.67
CA VAL A 88 6.13 4.55 -11.03
C VAL A 88 6.84 5.85 -10.71
N ARG A 89 6.20 6.95 -11.08
CA ARG A 89 6.67 8.31 -10.84
C ARG A 89 5.63 9.06 -10.02
N ARG A 90 6.08 9.69 -8.94
CA ARG A 90 5.20 10.47 -8.06
C ARG A 90 5.88 11.74 -7.59
N GLY A 91 5.13 12.85 -7.61
CA GLY A 91 5.64 14.16 -7.23
C GLY A 91 4.66 14.99 -6.41
N ILE A 92 5.23 16.01 -5.74
CA ILE A 92 4.49 17.07 -5.05
C ILE A 92 5.07 18.41 -5.55
N LYS A 93 4.19 19.34 -5.93
CA LYS A 93 4.55 20.67 -6.44
C LYS A 93 5.47 20.64 -7.67
N PRO A 94 4.96 20.16 -8.83
CA PRO A 94 3.58 19.82 -9.16
C PRO A 94 3.15 18.42 -8.68
N ALA A 95 1.84 18.21 -8.53
CA ALA A 95 1.30 16.90 -8.28
C ALA A 95 1.44 16.03 -9.54
N VAL A 96 2.21 14.95 -9.43
CA VAL A 96 2.45 14.00 -10.51
C VAL A 96 2.17 12.61 -9.99
N PHE A 97 1.48 11.79 -10.76
CA PHE A 97 1.37 10.36 -10.54
C PHE A 97 1.26 9.65 -11.87
N GLU A 98 2.28 8.91 -12.23
CA GLU A 98 2.40 8.22 -13.52
C GLU A 98 2.85 6.78 -13.28
N ILE A 99 2.26 5.85 -14.04
CA ILE A 99 2.63 4.45 -14.06
C ILE A 99 2.99 4.06 -15.48
N TYR A 100 4.12 3.42 -15.66
CA TYR A 100 4.58 2.90 -16.94
C TYR A 100 4.71 1.37 -16.85
N CYS A 101 4.30 0.68 -17.89
CA CYS A 101 4.46 -0.76 -18.07
C CYS A 101 5.17 -1.02 -19.39
N ASN A 102 6.26 -1.77 -19.39
CA ASN A 102 7.10 -1.99 -20.59
C ASN A 102 7.49 -0.69 -21.31
N GLY A 103 7.77 0.38 -20.56
CA GLY A 103 8.11 1.70 -21.12
C GLY A 103 6.93 2.47 -21.71
N LYS A 104 5.72 1.92 -21.72
CA LYS A 104 4.51 2.59 -22.18
C LYS A 104 3.75 3.17 -21.00
N PHE A 105 3.34 4.43 -21.13
CA PHE A 105 2.49 5.08 -20.15
C PHE A 105 1.11 4.38 -20.08
N LEU A 106 0.69 3.98 -18.88
CA LEU A 106 -0.65 3.50 -18.67
C LEU A 106 -1.60 4.68 -18.69
N ASN A 107 -2.51 4.71 -19.69
CA ASN A 107 -3.40 5.84 -19.92
C ASN A 107 -4.30 6.08 -18.71
N GLN A 108 -4.17 7.27 -18.11
CA GLN A 108 -4.92 7.69 -16.93
C GLN A 108 -6.24 8.37 -17.36
N SER A 109 -7.18 7.58 -17.85
CA SER A 109 -8.55 8.07 -18.11
C SER A 109 -9.41 8.13 -16.83
N ALA A 110 -8.91 7.59 -15.72
CA ALA A 110 -9.59 7.51 -14.42
C ALA A 110 -8.98 8.46 -13.38
N ASP A 111 -9.69 8.71 -12.27
CA ASP A 111 -9.20 9.52 -11.15
C ASP A 111 -7.93 8.90 -10.51
N ASN A 112 -7.06 9.73 -9.93
CA ASN A 112 -5.84 9.31 -9.24
C ASN A 112 -6.08 8.27 -8.12
N ARG A 113 -7.29 8.18 -7.59
CA ARG A 113 -7.69 7.17 -6.60
C ARG A 113 -7.79 5.79 -7.22
N ASP A 114 -8.43 5.69 -8.38
CA ASP A 114 -8.60 4.43 -9.12
C ASP A 114 -7.25 3.90 -9.57
N PHE A 115 -6.33 4.81 -9.94
CA PHE A 115 -4.95 4.44 -10.29
C PHE A 115 -4.14 3.92 -9.11
N GLN A 116 -4.34 4.48 -7.91
CA GLN A 116 -3.70 3.95 -6.72
C GLN A 116 -4.23 2.54 -6.40
N GLU A 117 -5.52 2.31 -6.55
CA GLU A 117 -6.13 1.00 -6.35
C GLU A 117 -5.63 -0.01 -7.38
N ILE A 118 -5.50 0.37 -8.65
CA ILE A 118 -4.90 -0.48 -9.70
C ILE A 118 -3.45 -0.84 -9.34
N LEU A 119 -2.66 0.11 -8.86
CA LEU A 119 -1.28 -0.14 -8.44
C LEU A 119 -1.21 -1.13 -7.27
N GLU A 120 -2.03 -0.92 -6.24
CA GLU A 120 -2.03 -1.76 -5.04
C GLU A 120 -2.63 -3.15 -5.29
N SER A 121 -3.79 -3.22 -5.95
CA SER A 121 -4.57 -4.46 -6.09
C SER A 121 -4.14 -5.30 -7.31
N ASN A 122 -3.85 -4.67 -8.46
CA ASN A 122 -3.59 -5.41 -9.70
C ASN A 122 -2.09 -5.64 -9.93
N ILE A 123 -1.25 -4.63 -9.64
CA ILE A 123 0.18 -4.69 -9.94
C ILE A 123 0.97 -5.25 -8.75
N LEU A 124 0.90 -4.59 -7.60
CA LEU A 124 1.66 -4.99 -6.41
C LEU A 124 1.01 -6.16 -5.66
N LYS A 125 -0.29 -6.30 -5.76
CA LYS A 125 -1.10 -7.27 -5.00
C LYS A 125 -0.85 -7.21 -3.50
N MET A 126 -0.61 -6.00 -2.99
CA MET A 126 -0.46 -5.74 -1.57
C MET A 126 -0.74 -4.27 -1.25
N ASN A 127 -1.31 -4.02 -0.08
CA ASN A 127 -1.56 -2.68 0.42
C ASN A 127 -0.36 -2.14 1.23
N TYR A 128 -0.42 -0.83 1.57
CA TYR A 128 0.61 -0.15 2.34
C TYR A 128 0.96 -0.86 3.67
N LYS A 129 -0.06 -1.33 4.41
CA LYS A 129 0.13 -2.00 5.71
C LYS A 129 0.93 -3.29 5.54
N THR A 130 0.53 -4.13 4.58
CA THR A 130 1.16 -5.41 4.29
C THR A 130 2.60 -5.21 3.81
N PHE A 131 2.84 -4.22 2.93
CA PHE A 131 4.17 -3.85 2.48
C PHE A 131 5.09 -3.45 3.64
N CYS A 132 4.64 -2.56 4.53
CA CYS A 132 5.41 -2.13 5.70
C CYS A 132 5.68 -3.25 6.72
N GLN A 133 4.85 -4.30 6.74
CA GLN A 133 5.04 -5.43 7.66
C GLN A 133 5.92 -6.54 7.11
N ILE A 134 5.97 -6.69 5.80
CA ILE A 134 6.66 -7.80 5.14
C ILE A 134 7.98 -7.35 4.51
N VAL A 135 7.97 -6.20 3.84
CA VAL A 135 9.12 -5.72 3.06
C VAL A 135 10.03 -4.81 3.88
N ILE A 136 9.45 -3.95 4.73
CA ILE A 136 10.23 -3.00 5.54
C ILE A 136 10.25 -3.44 7.00
N LEU A 137 11.36 -4.04 7.42
CA LEU A 137 11.60 -4.43 8.81
C LEU A 137 12.32 -3.27 9.55
N GLY A 138 11.57 -2.23 9.92
CA GLY A 138 12.12 -1.04 10.57
C GLY A 138 12.03 -1.08 12.09
N SER A 139 13.07 -0.59 12.79
CA SER A 139 13.16 -0.65 14.26
C SER A 139 12.25 0.33 15.01
N ALA A 140 11.93 1.50 14.45
CA ALA A 140 11.30 2.58 15.21
C ALA A 140 9.76 2.48 15.37
N ASN A 141 9.06 1.81 14.45
CA ASN A 141 7.59 1.64 14.49
C ASN A 141 7.16 0.24 14.05
N PHE A 142 8.11 -0.69 13.99
CA PHE A 142 7.85 -2.05 13.57
C PHE A 142 7.32 -2.87 14.75
N THR A 143 6.08 -3.34 14.65
CA THR A 143 5.55 -4.37 15.52
C THR A 143 5.74 -5.71 14.82
N PRO A 144 6.55 -6.64 15.37
CA PRO A 144 6.74 -7.95 14.78
C PRO A 144 5.39 -8.62 14.48
N PHE A 145 5.30 -9.32 13.36
CA PHE A 145 4.06 -9.96 12.92
C PHE A 145 3.37 -10.78 14.03
N MET A 146 4.16 -11.51 14.82
CA MET A 146 3.63 -12.34 15.92
C MET A 146 3.08 -11.53 17.10
N GLN A 147 3.46 -10.27 17.26
CA GLN A 147 2.95 -9.37 18.30
C GLN A 147 1.70 -8.59 17.85
N LEU A 148 1.35 -8.67 16.57
CA LEU A 148 0.13 -8.05 16.07
C LEU A 148 -1.12 -8.74 16.65
N PRO A 149 -2.22 -8.02 16.87
CA PRO A 149 -3.52 -8.61 17.20
C PRO A 149 -3.94 -9.64 16.14
N ALA A 150 -4.65 -10.69 16.54
CA ALA A 150 -5.05 -11.79 15.66
C ALA A 150 -5.78 -11.32 14.38
N ALA A 151 -6.66 -10.33 14.51
CA ALA A 151 -7.36 -9.74 13.35
C ALA A 151 -6.40 -9.08 12.36
N ALA A 152 -5.39 -8.34 12.85
CA ALA A 152 -4.40 -7.69 11.99
C ALA A 152 -3.52 -8.71 11.27
N ARG A 153 -3.09 -9.79 11.96
CA ARG A 153 -2.33 -10.90 11.34
C ARG A 153 -3.14 -11.58 10.24
N ARG A 154 -4.43 -11.86 10.50
CA ARG A 154 -5.34 -12.46 9.52
C ARG A 154 -5.43 -11.60 8.27
N ASN A 155 -5.67 -10.30 8.41
CA ASN A 155 -5.78 -9.40 7.27
C ASN A 155 -4.51 -9.38 6.41
N ILE A 156 -3.32 -9.38 7.04
CA ILE A 156 -2.06 -9.43 6.31
C ILE A 156 -1.91 -10.75 5.54
N ILE A 157 -2.31 -11.88 6.13
CA ILE A 157 -2.27 -13.19 5.45
C ILE A 157 -3.28 -13.22 4.30
N GLU A 158 -4.49 -12.72 4.50
CA GLU A 158 -5.53 -12.65 3.48
C GLU A 158 -5.09 -11.78 2.29
N ASP A 159 -4.45 -10.62 2.57
CA ASP A 159 -3.86 -9.76 1.54
C ASP A 159 -2.74 -10.47 0.76
N LEU A 160 -1.82 -11.13 1.49
CA LEU A 160 -0.66 -11.79 0.88
C LEU A 160 -1.04 -12.98 0.00
N LEU A 161 -2.07 -13.73 0.42
CA LEU A 161 -2.55 -14.92 -0.30
C LEU A 161 -3.64 -14.60 -1.33
N ASP A 162 -4.06 -13.32 -1.46
CA ASP A 162 -5.15 -12.88 -2.34
C ASP A 162 -6.46 -13.67 -2.08
N ILE A 163 -6.74 -13.95 -0.80
CA ILE A 163 -7.91 -14.74 -0.36
C ILE A 163 -9.00 -13.90 0.33
N GLN A 164 -8.96 -12.57 0.16
CA GLN A 164 -9.97 -11.65 0.72
C GLN A 164 -11.39 -11.97 0.24
N VAL A 165 -11.53 -12.60 -0.92
CA VAL A 165 -12.81 -13.04 -1.46
C VAL A 165 -13.59 -13.89 -0.45
N PHE A 166 -12.92 -14.76 0.32
CA PHE A 166 -13.57 -15.60 1.32
C PHE A 166 -14.10 -14.80 2.52
N SER A 167 -13.40 -13.74 2.91
CA SER A 167 -13.86 -12.82 3.97
C SER A 167 -15.10 -12.04 3.52
N VAL A 168 -15.14 -11.58 2.27
CA VAL A 168 -16.32 -10.92 1.68
C VAL A 168 -17.50 -11.90 1.60
N MET A 169 -17.27 -13.11 1.12
CA MET A 169 -18.31 -14.16 1.06
C MET A 169 -18.87 -14.48 2.45
N ASN A 170 -18.00 -14.58 3.48
CA ASN A 170 -18.43 -14.86 4.84
C ASN A 170 -19.28 -13.73 5.42
N ASN A 171 -18.97 -12.48 5.13
CA ASN A 171 -19.77 -11.33 5.55
C ASN A 171 -21.17 -11.36 4.88
N LEU A 172 -21.22 -11.59 3.56
CA LEU A 172 -22.49 -11.73 2.82
C LEU A 172 -23.35 -12.90 3.35
N LEU A 173 -22.72 -14.01 3.72
CA LEU A 173 -23.40 -15.14 4.34
C LEU A 173 -23.98 -14.79 5.71
N LYS A 174 -23.23 -14.07 6.54
CA LYS A 174 -23.71 -13.61 7.85
C LYS A 174 -24.94 -12.73 7.73
N ASP A 175 -24.93 -11.79 6.79
CA ASP A 175 -26.07 -10.90 6.54
C ASP A 175 -27.29 -11.68 6.07
N LYS A 176 -27.13 -12.64 5.15
CA LYS A 176 -28.21 -13.52 4.73
C LYS A 176 -28.78 -14.39 5.86
N VAL A 177 -27.89 -14.95 6.68
CA VAL A 177 -28.32 -15.75 7.84
C VAL A 177 -29.06 -14.90 8.87
N ALA A 178 -28.61 -13.65 9.12
CA ALA A 178 -29.31 -12.74 10.01
C ALA A 178 -30.71 -12.39 9.49
N ASN A 179 -30.83 -12.06 8.20
CA ASN A 179 -32.13 -11.76 7.59
C ASN A 179 -33.10 -12.96 7.65
N ASN A 180 -32.63 -14.15 7.28
CA ASN A 180 -33.44 -15.37 7.35
C ASN A 180 -33.89 -15.67 8.79
N LYS A 181 -33.03 -15.43 9.80
CA LYS A 181 -33.41 -15.57 11.22
C LYS A 181 -34.55 -14.63 11.60
N THR A 182 -34.47 -13.37 11.15
CA THR A 182 -35.51 -12.38 11.45
C THR A 182 -36.84 -12.78 10.82
N GLU A 183 -36.82 -13.16 9.53
CA GLU A 183 -38.02 -13.65 8.84
C GLU A 183 -38.64 -14.89 9.51
N LEU A 184 -37.80 -15.81 9.96
CA LEU A 184 -38.23 -17.02 10.64
C LEU A 184 -38.90 -16.70 11.97
N GLN A 185 -38.35 -15.76 12.76
CA GLN A 185 -38.94 -15.29 13.99
C GLN A 185 -40.30 -14.61 13.77
N GLU A 186 -40.42 -13.78 12.73
CA GLU A 186 -41.69 -13.13 12.37
C GLU A 186 -42.77 -14.14 11.98
N LEU A 187 -42.39 -15.16 11.19
CA LEU A 187 -43.29 -16.25 10.82
C LEU A 187 -43.72 -17.10 12.01
N GLU A 188 -42.78 -17.47 12.87
CA GLU A 188 -43.08 -18.22 14.11
C GLU A 188 -44.03 -17.42 15.03
N HIS A 189 -43.80 -16.12 15.16
CA HIS A 189 -44.66 -15.23 15.90
C HIS A 189 -46.07 -15.18 15.32
N SER A 190 -46.20 -15.05 14.01
CA SER A 190 -47.46 -15.04 13.29
C SER A 190 -48.21 -16.35 13.44
N ILE A 191 -47.55 -17.51 13.34
CA ILE A 191 -48.11 -18.82 13.57
C ILE A 191 -48.62 -18.95 15.00
N SER A 192 -47.85 -18.45 15.98
CA SER A 192 -48.25 -18.48 17.41
C SER A 192 -49.53 -17.65 17.66
N LEU A 193 -49.64 -16.48 17.01
CA LEU A 193 -50.82 -15.63 17.11
C LEU A 193 -52.04 -16.32 16.50
N CYS A 194 -51.92 -16.91 15.31
CA CYS A 194 -53.00 -17.67 14.68
C CYS A 194 -53.47 -18.85 15.52
N LYS A 195 -52.52 -19.59 16.12
CA LYS A 195 -52.85 -20.73 17.03
C LYS A 195 -53.60 -20.31 18.28
N LYS A 196 -53.42 -19.08 18.76
CA LYS A 196 -54.14 -18.55 19.94
C LYS A 196 -55.52 -17.98 19.62
N ALA A 197 -55.77 -17.72 18.34
CA ALA A 197 -57.06 -17.16 17.84
C ALA A 197 -58.08 -18.23 17.43
N ILE A 198 -57.67 -19.51 17.40
CA ILE A 198 -58.49 -20.71 17.20
C ILE A 198 -58.74 -21.34 18.56
#